data_b49471d6a7c018e0068b920433064392
#
_entry.id   b49471d6a7c018e0068b920433064392
#
_cell.length_a   1.000
_cell.length_b   1.000
_cell.length_c   1.000
_cell.angle_alpha   90.00
_cell.angle_beta   90.00
_cell.angle_gamma   90.00
#
_symmetry.space_group_name_H-M   'P 1'
#
loop_
_entity.id
_entity.type
_entity.pdbx_description
1 polymer ?
#
loop_
_entity_poly.entity_id
_entity_poly.type
_entity_poly.pdbx_seq_one_letter_code
_entity_poly.pdbx_strand_id
1 'polypeptide(L)'
;MNNKPLIDQVAKVVREVKVFEEIGSGGFKVVYRAKIGEQIEALKLAQIPSDPKDSSIGEENRRRIYREIAILDQCKNPYVVKLGSLTPRPCTIDDHDFVLYSEEFIDGDSLRKLITNTYQPSIAEIRSLGICLLKAVHDLASKKIIHRDIKPANVIKTPDPQRPYVLLDLGIAFQLGGTQLTGDSLRVPGTLYYIAPEMLDPGFRQNLDYRADLYTVGLTLYEFASGDNPYAHRSDPQFTTLYRIKTERPQPLHDVRTDLPTALCHLVDQLMKKVPALRPANIKSLIQRMETFS
;
A
#
# COMPACT_ATOMS: atom_id res chain seq x y z
N MET A 1 -8.50 -13.88 -6.05
CA MET A 1 -7.84 -15.20 -6.05
C MET A 1 -8.93 -16.26 -6.15
N ASN A 2 -9.06 -16.97 -7.27
CA ASN A 2 -10.11 -18.01 -7.43
C ASN A 2 -9.79 -19.31 -6.68
N ASN A 3 -8.51 -19.55 -6.33
CA ASN A 3 -8.02 -20.75 -5.64
C ASN A 3 -7.22 -20.37 -4.40
N LYS A 4 -7.93 -19.84 -3.43
CA LYS A 4 -7.36 -19.42 -2.15
C LYS A 4 -7.22 -20.64 -1.24
N PRO A 5 -6.02 -20.95 -0.72
CA PRO A 5 -5.82 -22.07 0.19
C PRO A 5 -6.66 -21.92 1.47
N LEU A 6 -7.25 -23.02 1.91
CA LEU A 6 -7.93 -23.08 3.20
C LEU A 6 -6.90 -23.21 4.33
N ILE A 7 -7.28 -22.80 5.53
CA ILE A 7 -6.40 -22.87 6.72
C ILE A 7 -5.82 -24.27 6.92
N ASP A 8 -6.65 -25.32 6.78
CA ASP A 8 -6.22 -26.70 6.95
C ASP A 8 -5.22 -27.15 5.88
N GLN A 9 -5.32 -26.62 4.66
CA GLN A 9 -4.39 -26.90 3.57
C GLN A 9 -3.03 -26.23 3.85
N VAL A 10 -3.07 -24.98 4.32
CA VAL A 10 -1.85 -24.25 4.74
C VAL A 10 -1.17 -24.97 5.91
N ALA A 11 -1.92 -25.37 6.94
CA ALA A 11 -1.40 -26.06 8.12
C ALA A 11 -0.74 -27.41 7.79
N LYS A 12 -1.22 -28.12 6.75
CA LYS A 12 -0.59 -29.38 6.32
C LYS A 12 0.79 -29.17 5.69
N VAL A 13 0.99 -28.05 4.99
CA VAL A 13 2.24 -27.74 4.27
C VAL A 13 3.24 -27.01 5.17
N VAL A 14 2.76 -26.19 6.12
CA VAL A 14 3.58 -25.34 6.99
C VAL A 14 3.41 -25.81 8.43
N ARG A 15 3.93 -27.01 8.74
CA ARG A 15 3.73 -27.70 10.03
C ARG A 15 4.28 -26.97 11.24
N GLU A 16 5.30 -26.12 11.05
CA GLU A 16 5.92 -25.29 12.09
C GLU A 16 5.12 -24.04 12.46
N VAL A 17 4.00 -23.78 11.78
CA VAL A 17 3.19 -22.58 11.95
C VAL A 17 1.78 -22.97 12.40
N LYS A 18 1.27 -22.35 13.45
CA LYS A 18 -0.13 -22.48 13.83
C LYS A 18 -0.95 -21.35 13.20
N VAL A 19 -1.71 -21.69 12.17
CA VAL A 19 -2.58 -20.74 11.47
C VAL A 19 -3.89 -20.60 12.23
N PHE A 20 -4.38 -19.36 12.45
CA PHE A 20 -5.61 -19.09 13.19
C PHE A 20 -6.76 -18.71 12.26
N GLU A 21 -6.57 -17.64 11.49
CA GLU A 21 -7.63 -17.04 10.68
C GLU A 21 -7.04 -16.32 9.46
N GLU A 22 -7.84 -16.18 8.42
CA GLU A 22 -7.53 -15.27 7.33
C GLU A 22 -7.85 -13.86 7.75
N ILE A 23 -6.88 -12.96 7.53
CA ILE A 23 -6.99 -11.54 7.86
C ILE A 23 -6.99 -10.64 6.62
N GLY A 24 -6.71 -11.19 5.44
CA GLY A 24 -6.75 -10.45 4.20
C GLY A 24 -6.52 -11.30 2.97
N SER A 25 -7.11 -10.89 1.86
CA SER A 25 -6.83 -11.48 0.55
C SER A 25 -6.93 -10.43 -0.54
N GLY A 26 -6.09 -10.55 -1.55
CA GLY A 26 -6.09 -9.69 -2.73
C GLY A 26 -5.55 -10.44 -3.93
N GLY A 27 -5.54 -9.84 -5.09
CA GLY A 27 -5.12 -10.39 -6.38
C GLY A 27 -4.43 -11.76 -6.37
N PHE A 28 -3.17 -11.78 -5.95
CA PHE A 28 -2.33 -12.99 -5.90
C PHE A 28 -1.81 -13.29 -4.50
N LYS A 29 -2.31 -12.63 -3.45
CA LYS A 29 -1.86 -12.83 -2.07
C LYS A 29 -3.01 -13.18 -1.16
N VAL A 30 -2.74 -14.07 -0.21
CA VAL A 30 -3.60 -14.32 0.94
C VAL A 30 -2.77 -14.20 2.21
N VAL A 31 -3.37 -13.63 3.25
CA VAL A 31 -2.72 -13.31 4.52
C VAL A 31 -3.49 -13.97 5.66
N TYR A 32 -2.77 -14.68 6.50
CA TYR A 32 -3.32 -15.33 7.69
C TYR A 32 -2.66 -14.78 8.94
N ARG A 33 -3.43 -14.65 10.01
CA ARG A 33 -2.88 -14.50 11.35
C ARG A 33 -2.37 -15.85 11.80
N ALA A 34 -1.11 -15.92 12.20
CA ALA A 34 -0.48 -17.18 12.56
C ALA A 34 0.49 -17.01 13.74
N LYS A 35 0.71 -18.10 14.51
CA LYS A 35 1.78 -18.15 15.50
C LYS A 35 2.98 -18.85 14.87
N ILE A 36 4.13 -18.16 14.87
CA ILE A 36 5.42 -18.64 14.36
C ILE A 36 6.41 -18.58 15.54
N GLY A 37 6.87 -19.73 16.01
CA GLY A 37 7.55 -19.80 17.30
C GLY A 37 6.65 -19.30 18.42
N GLU A 38 7.09 -18.30 19.17
CA GLU A 38 6.29 -17.68 20.24
C GLU A 38 5.57 -16.38 19.81
N GLN A 39 5.74 -15.92 18.56
CA GLN A 39 5.21 -14.65 18.10
C GLN A 39 3.97 -14.82 17.22
N ILE A 40 3.07 -13.85 17.27
CA ILE A 40 1.98 -13.71 16.31
C ILE A 40 2.49 -12.88 15.14
N GLU A 41 2.37 -13.44 13.94
CA GLU A 41 2.82 -12.82 12.70
C GLU A 41 1.72 -12.91 11.62
N ALA A 42 1.83 -12.09 10.59
CA ALA A 42 1.04 -12.15 9.38
C ALA A 42 1.73 -13.11 8.39
N LEU A 43 1.23 -14.32 8.28
CA LEU A 43 1.70 -15.33 7.32
C LEU A 43 1.15 -14.97 5.94
N LYS A 44 2.03 -14.75 4.97
CA LYS A 44 1.67 -14.40 3.58
C LYS A 44 1.99 -15.53 2.62
N LEU A 45 1.00 -15.86 1.80
CA LEU A 45 1.16 -16.72 0.64
C LEU A 45 0.95 -15.88 -0.61
N ALA A 46 2.05 -15.62 -1.33
CA ALA A 46 2.02 -14.94 -2.62
C ALA A 46 2.01 -15.99 -3.74
N GLN A 47 0.88 -16.12 -4.45
CA GLN A 47 0.74 -17.06 -5.56
C GLN A 47 1.70 -16.66 -6.69
N ILE A 48 2.34 -17.65 -7.29
CA ILE A 48 3.18 -17.49 -8.47
C ILE A 48 2.28 -17.77 -9.69
N PRO A 49 1.78 -16.74 -10.40
CA PRO A 49 1.05 -16.96 -11.64
C PRO A 49 1.97 -17.67 -12.64
N SER A 50 1.50 -18.77 -13.20
CA SER A 50 2.21 -19.55 -14.21
C SER A 50 1.34 -19.71 -15.44
N ASP A 51 1.97 -19.85 -16.60
CA ASP A 51 1.31 -20.23 -17.84
C ASP A 51 1.86 -21.62 -18.24
N PRO A 52 1.00 -22.63 -18.43
CA PRO A 52 1.46 -23.95 -18.89
C PRO A 52 2.19 -23.91 -20.24
N LYS A 53 1.98 -22.87 -21.04
CA LYS A 53 2.59 -22.67 -22.35
C LYS A 53 3.90 -21.89 -22.30
N ASP A 54 4.17 -21.19 -21.18
CA ASP A 54 5.38 -20.37 -21.02
C ASP A 54 5.88 -20.42 -19.57
N SER A 55 6.83 -21.30 -19.33
CA SER A 55 7.45 -21.47 -18.01
C SER A 55 8.24 -20.23 -17.53
N SER A 56 8.62 -19.34 -18.45
CA SER A 56 9.36 -18.11 -18.10
C SER A 56 8.51 -17.15 -17.29
N ILE A 57 7.19 -17.15 -17.47
CA ILE A 57 6.24 -16.31 -16.72
C ILE A 57 6.27 -16.64 -15.22
N GLY A 58 6.26 -17.91 -14.87
CA GLY A 58 6.32 -18.36 -13.48
C GLY A 58 7.62 -17.93 -12.80
N GLU A 59 8.74 -18.08 -13.47
CA GLU A 59 10.06 -17.70 -12.94
C GLU A 59 10.20 -16.17 -12.79
N GLU A 60 9.71 -15.39 -13.74
CA GLU A 60 9.68 -13.93 -13.65
C GLU A 60 8.82 -13.45 -12.46
N ASN A 61 7.63 -14.01 -12.27
CA ASN A 61 6.77 -13.70 -11.14
C ASN A 61 7.42 -14.08 -9.80
N ARG A 62 8.09 -15.22 -9.73
CA ARG A 62 8.84 -15.64 -8.55
C ARG A 62 9.94 -14.64 -8.21
N ARG A 63 10.76 -14.23 -9.18
CA ARG A 63 11.82 -13.22 -8.98
C ARG A 63 11.25 -11.89 -8.52
N ARG A 64 10.08 -11.50 -9.02
CA ARG A 64 9.39 -10.29 -8.58
C ARG A 64 9.00 -10.36 -7.11
N ILE A 65 8.38 -11.46 -6.66
CA ILE A 65 7.99 -11.64 -5.25
C ILE A 65 9.21 -11.59 -4.32
N TYR A 66 10.29 -12.32 -4.64
CA TYR A 66 11.52 -12.27 -3.84
C TYR A 66 12.17 -10.88 -3.81
N ARG A 67 12.08 -10.11 -4.88
CA ARG A 67 12.56 -8.72 -4.90
C ARG A 67 11.75 -7.84 -3.96
N GLU A 68 10.42 -7.98 -3.96
CA GLU A 68 9.53 -7.24 -3.04
C GLU A 68 9.89 -7.55 -1.57
N ILE A 69 10.12 -8.82 -1.24
CA ILE A 69 10.54 -9.25 0.08
C ILE A 69 11.92 -8.65 0.45
N ALA A 70 12.88 -8.68 -0.47
CA ALA A 70 14.21 -8.10 -0.25
C ALA A 70 14.17 -6.57 -0.04
N ILE A 71 13.24 -5.87 -0.71
CA ILE A 71 12.99 -4.44 -0.48
C ILE A 71 12.41 -4.23 0.92
N LEU A 72 11.47 -5.06 1.33
CA LEU A 72 10.87 -4.98 2.67
C LEU A 72 11.92 -5.19 3.77
N ASP A 73 12.84 -6.13 3.61
CA ASP A 73 13.93 -6.38 4.56
C ASP A 73 14.88 -5.18 4.76
N GLN A 74 15.01 -4.33 3.73
CA GLN A 74 15.78 -3.09 3.80
C GLN A 74 15.06 -1.95 4.54
N CYS A 75 13.75 -2.06 4.74
CA CYS A 75 12.95 -1.03 5.38
C CYS A 75 13.06 -1.12 6.91
N LYS A 76 13.75 -0.13 7.52
CA LYS A 76 13.89 -0.05 8.99
C LYS A 76 13.03 1.05 9.60
N ASN A 77 12.22 1.72 8.78
CA ASN A 77 11.32 2.78 9.25
C ASN A 77 10.20 2.19 10.13
N PRO A 78 9.91 2.74 11.31
CA PRO A 78 8.89 2.21 12.20
C PRO A 78 7.46 2.29 11.63
N TYR A 79 7.24 3.16 10.66
CA TYR A 79 5.92 3.36 10.02
C TYR A 79 5.72 2.51 8.75
N VAL A 80 6.65 1.61 8.45
CA VAL A 80 6.53 0.56 7.42
C VAL A 80 6.54 -0.79 8.12
N VAL A 81 5.69 -1.70 7.69
CA VAL A 81 5.65 -3.08 8.20
C VAL A 81 7.01 -3.76 8.02
N LYS A 82 7.41 -4.58 8.99
CA LYS A 82 8.69 -5.30 8.96
C LYS A 82 8.49 -6.74 8.49
N LEU A 83 9.54 -7.28 7.87
CA LEU A 83 9.61 -8.71 7.61
C LEU A 83 9.58 -9.48 8.93
N GLY A 84 8.83 -10.58 8.96
CA GLY A 84 8.71 -11.46 10.12
C GLY A 84 9.84 -12.47 10.22
N SER A 85 9.67 -13.46 11.09
CA SER A 85 10.70 -14.44 11.41
C SER A 85 10.79 -15.60 10.41
N LEU A 86 9.74 -15.83 9.60
CA LEU A 86 9.70 -16.95 8.67
C LEU A 86 10.52 -16.64 7.41
N THR A 87 11.57 -17.44 7.21
CA THR A 87 12.40 -17.32 5.99
C THR A 87 11.57 -17.53 4.74
N PRO A 88 11.62 -16.60 3.77
CA PRO A 88 10.90 -16.75 2.51
C PRO A 88 11.29 -17.99 1.75
N ARG A 89 10.29 -18.81 1.36
CA ARG A 89 10.52 -20.05 0.62
C ARG A 89 9.37 -20.40 -0.30
N PRO A 90 9.61 -21.19 -1.37
CA PRO A 90 8.54 -21.70 -2.21
C PRO A 90 7.75 -22.78 -1.46
N CYS A 91 6.46 -22.89 -1.78
CA CYS A 91 5.62 -24.02 -1.38
C CYS A 91 4.53 -24.27 -2.43
N THR A 92 4.04 -25.49 -2.50
CA THR A 92 2.93 -25.87 -3.39
C THR A 92 1.74 -26.31 -2.54
N ILE A 93 0.56 -25.78 -2.82
CA ILE A 93 -0.70 -26.13 -2.16
C ILE A 93 -1.74 -26.34 -3.27
N ASP A 94 -2.34 -27.53 -3.32
CA ASP A 94 -3.36 -27.90 -4.32
C ASP A 94 -2.95 -27.53 -5.76
N ASP A 95 -1.78 -28.00 -6.18
CA ASP A 95 -1.21 -27.77 -7.51
C ASP A 95 -0.94 -26.30 -7.88
N HIS A 96 -0.97 -25.41 -6.90
CA HIS A 96 -0.60 -24.02 -7.07
C HIS A 96 0.69 -23.68 -6.32
N ASP A 97 1.59 -22.97 -7.01
CA ASP A 97 2.85 -22.53 -6.44
C ASP A 97 2.72 -21.17 -5.75
N PHE A 98 3.33 -21.06 -4.58
CA PHE A 98 3.37 -19.86 -3.76
C PHE A 98 4.80 -19.57 -3.30
N VAL A 99 5.06 -18.31 -2.97
CA VAL A 99 6.12 -17.92 -2.04
C VAL A 99 5.50 -17.66 -0.69
N LEU A 100 5.96 -18.39 0.30
CA LEU A 100 5.57 -18.28 1.70
C LEU A 100 6.57 -17.39 2.44
N TYR A 101 6.09 -16.43 3.22
CA TYR A 101 6.89 -15.60 4.11
C TYR A 101 6.00 -14.99 5.19
N SER A 102 6.58 -14.30 6.16
CA SER A 102 5.80 -13.62 7.18
C SER A 102 6.19 -12.15 7.31
N GLU A 103 5.28 -11.38 7.86
CA GLU A 103 5.50 -10.00 8.31
C GLU A 103 5.08 -9.89 9.77
N GLU A 104 5.55 -8.84 10.48
CA GLU A 104 5.03 -8.53 11.80
C GLU A 104 3.52 -8.38 11.74
N PHE A 105 2.81 -8.94 12.71
CA PHE A 105 1.37 -8.70 12.83
C PHE A 105 1.14 -7.33 13.45
N ILE A 106 0.41 -6.48 12.74
CA ILE A 106 0.05 -5.14 13.21
C ILE A 106 -1.36 -5.19 13.77
N ASP A 107 -1.49 -5.02 15.08
CA ASP A 107 -2.79 -4.93 15.74
C ASP A 107 -3.44 -3.57 15.46
N GLY A 108 -4.73 -3.60 15.12
CA GLY A 108 -5.49 -2.40 14.78
C GLY A 108 -6.43 -2.57 13.60
N ASP A 109 -7.00 -1.47 13.16
CA ASP A 109 -7.95 -1.43 12.04
C ASP A 109 -7.35 -0.71 10.84
N SER A 110 -7.60 -1.25 9.64
CA SER A 110 -7.24 -0.54 8.42
C SER A 110 -8.04 0.75 8.27
N LEU A 111 -7.42 1.79 7.68
CA LEU A 111 -8.17 3.02 7.39
C LEU A 111 -9.40 2.74 6.51
N ARG A 112 -9.34 1.74 5.63
CA ARG A 112 -10.51 1.31 4.83
C ARG A 112 -11.66 0.88 5.71
N LYS A 113 -11.40 0.05 6.73
CA LYS A 113 -12.42 -0.39 7.69
C LYS A 113 -13.00 0.79 8.47
N LEU A 114 -12.14 1.70 8.92
CA LEU A 114 -12.57 2.91 9.64
C LEU A 114 -13.46 3.80 8.76
N ILE A 115 -13.04 4.09 7.52
CA ILE A 115 -13.82 4.89 6.56
C ILE A 115 -15.18 4.22 6.28
N THR A 116 -15.19 2.90 6.05
CA THR A 116 -16.44 2.16 5.79
C THR A 116 -17.39 2.23 6.98
N ASN A 117 -16.86 2.29 8.20
CA ASN A 117 -17.63 2.44 9.44
C ASN A 117 -17.90 3.93 9.79
N THR A 118 -17.78 4.84 8.82
CA THR A 118 -18.06 6.28 8.99
C THR A 118 -17.25 6.96 10.10
N TYR A 119 -16.02 6.49 10.32
CA TYR A 119 -15.13 7.09 11.31
C TYR A 119 -14.76 8.53 10.93
N GLN A 120 -14.89 9.44 11.88
CA GLN A 120 -14.54 10.86 11.72
C GLN A 120 -13.22 11.16 12.45
N PRO A 121 -12.10 11.28 11.71
CA PRO A 121 -10.81 11.56 12.34
C PRO A 121 -10.71 13.02 12.82
N SER A 122 -10.05 13.20 13.96
CA SER A 122 -9.63 14.51 14.48
C SER A 122 -8.49 15.10 13.64
N ILE A 123 -8.25 16.41 13.81
CA ILE A 123 -7.10 17.12 13.21
C ILE A 123 -5.79 16.41 13.60
N ALA A 124 -5.63 16.06 14.88
CA ALA A 124 -4.45 15.38 15.39
C ALA A 124 -4.21 14.02 14.72
N GLU A 125 -5.26 13.28 14.41
CA GLU A 125 -5.16 11.98 13.73
C GLU A 125 -4.77 12.13 12.26
N ILE A 126 -5.38 13.10 11.54
CA ILE A 126 -5.03 13.39 10.15
C ILE A 126 -3.56 13.85 10.07
N ARG A 127 -3.14 14.73 10.97
CA ARG A 127 -1.75 15.18 11.11
C ARG A 127 -0.81 14.00 11.35
N SER A 128 -1.13 13.15 12.34
CA SER A 128 -0.32 12.00 12.71
C SER A 128 -0.17 11.02 11.56
N LEU A 129 -1.27 10.71 10.86
CA LEU A 129 -1.26 9.89 9.64
C LEU A 129 -0.33 10.49 8.58
N GLY A 130 -0.47 11.79 8.30
CA GLY A 130 0.37 12.48 7.33
C GLY A 130 1.86 12.40 7.67
N ILE A 131 2.23 12.62 8.94
CA ILE A 131 3.61 12.51 9.43
C ILE A 131 4.15 11.08 9.23
N CYS A 132 3.38 10.05 9.62
CA CYS A 132 3.80 8.65 9.48
C CYS A 132 4.03 8.27 8.01
N LEU A 133 3.07 8.60 7.12
CA LEU A 133 3.19 8.29 5.70
C LEU A 133 4.32 9.07 5.02
N LEU A 134 4.48 10.35 5.31
CA LEU A 134 5.58 11.15 4.77
C LEU A 134 6.95 10.66 5.24
N LYS A 135 7.09 10.22 6.50
CA LYS A 135 8.31 9.60 7.02
C LYS A 135 8.61 8.26 6.34
N ALA A 136 7.57 7.45 6.08
CA ALA A 136 7.70 6.21 5.32
C ALA A 136 8.16 6.49 3.87
N VAL A 137 7.51 7.41 3.16
CA VAL A 137 7.90 7.79 1.78
C VAL A 137 9.30 8.39 1.74
N HIS A 138 9.69 9.20 2.73
CA HIS A 138 11.04 9.76 2.80
C HIS A 138 12.13 8.67 2.92
N ASP A 139 11.89 7.67 3.77
CA ASP A 139 12.84 6.55 3.92
C ASP A 139 12.93 5.71 2.63
N LEU A 140 11.79 5.37 2.02
CA LEU A 140 11.75 4.65 0.74
C LEU A 140 12.45 5.43 -0.37
N ALA A 141 12.15 6.72 -0.51
CA ALA A 141 12.78 7.60 -1.51
C ALA A 141 14.30 7.68 -1.35
N SER A 142 14.83 7.72 -0.11
CA SER A 142 16.27 7.71 0.16
C SER A 142 16.96 6.44 -0.35
N LYS A 143 16.24 5.33 -0.44
CA LYS A 143 16.67 4.04 -0.98
C LYS A 143 16.32 3.87 -2.47
N LYS A 144 15.80 4.92 -3.12
CA LYS A 144 15.32 4.90 -4.52
C LYS A 144 14.18 3.89 -4.73
N ILE A 145 13.34 3.70 -3.73
CA ILE A 145 12.16 2.84 -3.76
C ILE A 145 10.91 3.71 -3.86
N ILE A 146 9.97 3.32 -4.70
CA ILE A 146 8.64 3.91 -4.82
C ILE A 146 7.64 2.83 -4.43
N HIS A 147 6.75 3.12 -3.49
CA HIS A 147 5.78 2.16 -2.93
C HIS A 147 4.68 1.78 -3.93
N ARG A 148 4.07 2.78 -4.58
CA ARG A 148 3.06 2.68 -5.64
C ARG A 148 1.69 2.13 -5.23
N ASP A 149 1.47 1.76 -3.98
CA ASP A 149 0.18 1.22 -3.49
C ASP A 149 -0.21 1.78 -2.11
N ILE A 150 0.09 3.08 -1.87
CA ILE A 150 -0.36 3.77 -0.66
C ILE A 150 -1.86 4.06 -0.81
N LYS A 151 -2.67 3.44 0.07
CA LYS A 151 -4.14 3.53 0.08
C LYS A 151 -4.70 3.17 1.44
N PRO A 152 -5.95 3.54 1.77
CA PRO A 152 -6.56 3.25 3.07
C PRO A 152 -6.57 1.77 3.47
N ALA A 153 -6.63 0.85 2.51
CA ALA A 153 -6.60 -0.58 2.80
C ALA A 153 -5.22 -1.06 3.28
N ASN A 154 -4.14 -0.35 2.92
CA ASN A 154 -2.76 -0.69 3.23
C ASN A 154 -2.19 0.12 4.40
N VAL A 155 -3.00 0.82 5.17
CA VAL A 155 -2.57 1.54 6.37
C VAL A 155 -3.39 1.07 7.55
N ILE A 156 -2.70 0.59 8.59
CA ILE A 156 -3.33 0.21 9.87
C ILE A 156 -3.17 1.36 10.86
N LYS A 157 -4.28 1.76 11.48
CA LYS A 157 -4.28 2.58 12.69
C LYS A 157 -4.10 1.66 13.89
N THR A 158 -3.04 1.85 14.65
CA THR A 158 -2.69 1.02 15.80
C THR A 158 -3.05 1.68 17.12
N PRO A 159 -3.15 0.94 18.23
CA PRO A 159 -3.27 1.51 19.57
C PRO A 159 -1.95 2.08 20.11
N ASP A 160 -0.81 1.81 19.47
CA ASP A 160 0.51 2.26 19.92
C ASP A 160 0.74 3.74 19.57
N PRO A 161 0.85 4.66 20.56
CA PRO A 161 1.06 6.08 20.29
C PRO A 161 2.44 6.38 19.65
N GLN A 162 3.41 5.49 19.76
CA GLN A 162 4.73 5.64 19.10
C GLN A 162 4.72 5.20 17.63
N ARG A 163 3.76 4.34 17.27
CA ARG A 163 3.54 3.84 15.90
C ARG A 163 2.06 3.94 15.51
N PRO A 164 1.44 5.12 15.57
CA PRO A 164 -0.02 5.25 15.45
C PRO A 164 -0.56 4.80 14.09
N TYR A 165 0.27 4.81 13.05
CA TYR A 165 -0.07 4.32 11.71
C TYR A 165 1.09 3.55 11.12
N VAL A 166 0.79 2.39 10.51
CA VAL A 166 1.77 1.53 9.86
C VAL A 166 1.31 1.25 8.43
N LEU A 167 2.20 1.53 7.46
CA LEU A 167 2.00 1.25 6.06
C LEU A 167 2.38 -0.21 5.78
N LEU A 168 1.44 -0.95 5.22
CA LEU A 168 1.59 -2.36 4.83
C LEU A 168 1.96 -2.47 3.35
N ASP A 169 2.38 -3.67 2.97
CA ASP A 169 2.39 -4.22 1.62
C ASP A 169 3.18 -3.44 0.56
N LEU A 170 4.47 -3.75 0.44
CA LEU A 170 5.34 -3.29 -0.64
C LEU A 170 5.14 -4.08 -1.96
N GLY A 171 3.99 -4.76 -2.12
CA GLY A 171 3.72 -5.75 -3.17
C GLY A 171 3.78 -5.26 -4.62
N ILE A 172 3.89 -3.95 -4.86
CA ILE A 172 4.13 -3.38 -6.18
C ILE A 172 5.26 -2.34 -6.16
N ALA A 173 6.06 -2.32 -5.08
CA ALA A 173 7.17 -1.41 -4.96
C ALA A 173 8.12 -1.52 -6.16
N PHE A 174 8.61 -0.38 -6.60
CA PHE A 174 9.52 -0.25 -7.74
C PHE A 174 10.82 0.37 -7.29
N GLN A 175 11.93 -0.33 -7.54
CA GLN A 175 13.27 0.20 -7.27
C GLN A 175 13.83 0.86 -8.53
N LEU A 176 14.18 2.14 -8.43
CA LEU A 176 14.77 2.92 -9.52
C LEU A 176 16.14 2.34 -9.91
N GLY A 177 16.33 2.09 -11.21
CA GLY A 177 17.57 1.50 -11.75
C GLY A 177 17.65 -0.03 -11.66
N GLY A 178 16.61 -0.71 -11.12
CA GLY A 178 16.49 -2.16 -11.19
C GLY A 178 16.10 -2.65 -12.58
N THR A 179 16.32 -3.95 -12.87
CA THR A 179 15.86 -4.57 -14.11
C THR A 179 14.34 -4.47 -14.23
N GLN A 180 13.85 -4.01 -15.38
CA GLN A 180 12.43 -3.95 -15.67
C GLN A 180 11.88 -5.37 -15.75
N LEU A 181 10.96 -5.71 -14.84
CA LEU A 181 10.12 -6.88 -15.02
C LEU A 181 8.90 -6.42 -15.81
N THR A 182 8.76 -6.95 -17.01
CA THR A 182 7.60 -6.75 -17.88
C THR A 182 6.41 -7.46 -17.24
N GLY A 183 5.32 -6.78 -17.02
CA GLY A 183 4.09 -7.43 -16.55
C GLY A 183 3.09 -6.50 -15.88
N ASP A 184 1.89 -6.62 -16.26
CA ASP A 184 0.65 -5.90 -15.97
C ASP A 184 0.35 -5.63 -14.48
N SER A 185 1.07 -4.70 -13.85
CA SER A 185 0.78 -4.25 -12.48
C SER A 185 -0.57 -3.51 -12.37
N LEU A 186 -1.24 -3.24 -13.50
CA LEU A 186 -2.50 -2.50 -13.57
C LEU A 186 -3.76 -3.39 -13.42
N ARG A 187 -3.60 -4.71 -13.24
CA ARG A 187 -4.75 -5.64 -13.29
C ARG A 187 -5.45 -5.93 -11.97
N VAL A 188 -5.11 -5.24 -10.85
CA VAL A 188 -5.80 -5.49 -9.57
C VAL A 188 -6.97 -4.54 -9.42
N PRO A 189 -8.24 -5.03 -9.45
CA PRO A 189 -9.41 -4.20 -9.19
C PRO A 189 -9.31 -3.52 -7.82
N GLY A 190 -9.65 -2.23 -7.75
CA GLY A 190 -9.59 -1.43 -6.50
C GLY A 190 -8.27 -0.73 -6.25
N THR A 191 -7.13 -1.25 -6.70
CA THR A 191 -5.83 -0.56 -6.63
C THR A 191 -5.75 0.62 -7.58
N LEU A 192 -6.44 0.55 -8.72
CA LEU A 192 -6.43 1.58 -9.75
C LEU A 192 -7.03 2.93 -9.30
N TYR A 193 -7.84 2.93 -8.24
CA TYR A 193 -8.39 4.19 -7.69
C TYR A 193 -7.37 5.03 -6.93
N TYR A 194 -6.19 4.47 -6.63
CA TYR A 194 -5.08 5.13 -5.93
C TYR A 194 -3.81 5.20 -6.79
N ILE A 195 -3.97 5.33 -8.09
CA ILE A 195 -2.86 5.50 -9.02
C ILE A 195 -2.53 6.99 -9.20
N ALA A 196 -1.24 7.32 -9.23
CA ALA A 196 -0.84 8.69 -9.57
C ALA A 196 -1.08 8.98 -11.07
N PRO A 197 -1.56 10.20 -11.43
CA PRO A 197 -1.95 10.53 -12.80
C PRO A 197 -0.87 10.24 -13.86
N GLU A 198 0.40 10.46 -13.52
CA GLU A 198 1.54 10.19 -14.41
C GLU A 198 1.74 8.71 -14.68
N MET A 199 1.27 7.83 -13.80
CA MET A 199 1.38 6.37 -13.98
C MET A 199 0.39 5.83 -15.03
N LEU A 200 -0.54 6.67 -15.48
CA LEU A 200 -1.46 6.36 -16.58
C LEU A 200 -0.86 6.69 -17.95
N ASP A 201 0.30 7.32 -18.01
CA ASP A 201 0.98 7.66 -19.26
C ASP A 201 1.80 6.49 -19.82
N PRO A 202 1.85 6.32 -21.14
CA PRO A 202 2.77 5.39 -21.76
C PRO A 202 4.23 5.72 -21.36
N GLY A 203 5.00 4.68 -21.01
CA GLY A 203 6.41 4.88 -20.63
C GLY A 203 6.66 5.55 -19.27
N PHE A 204 5.64 5.70 -18.43
CA PHE A 204 5.74 6.35 -17.10
C PHE A 204 6.93 5.87 -16.25
N ARG A 205 7.36 4.62 -16.43
CA ARG A 205 8.46 4.00 -15.65
C ARG A 205 9.79 4.71 -15.79
N GLN A 206 10.02 5.41 -16.90
CA GLN A 206 11.28 6.12 -17.18
C GLN A 206 11.43 7.40 -16.33
N ASN A 207 10.29 8.02 -15.97
CA ASN A 207 10.25 9.31 -15.29
C ASN A 207 9.57 9.25 -13.92
N LEU A 208 9.26 8.03 -13.42
CA LEU A 208 8.60 7.86 -12.14
C LEU A 208 9.55 8.13 -10.99
N ASP A 209 9.12 8.95 -10.04
CA ASP A 209 9.85 9.21 -8.80
C ASP A 209 8.91 9.16 -7.58
N TYR A 210 9.47 9.43 -6.39
CA TYR A 210 8.72 9.42 -5.11
C TYR A 210 7.51 10.36 -5.08
N ARG A 211 7.38 11.31 -6.01
CA ARG A 211 6.22 12.21 -6.08
C ARG A 211 4.94 11.47 -6.43
N ALA A 212 5.04 10.27 -7.04
CA ALA A 212 3.89 9.40 -7.22
C ALA A 212 3.33 8.96 -5.86
N ASP A 213 4.20 8.61 -4.90
CA ASP A 213 3.78 8.27 -3.54
C ASP A 213 3.25 9.48 -2.78
N LEU A 214 3.79 10.68 -3.00
CA LEU A 214 3.23 11.91 -2.42
C LEU A 214 1.78 12.15 -2.87
N TYR A 215 1.45 11.87 -4.13
CA TYR A 215 0.08 11.96 -4.62
C TYR A 215 -0.85 10.98 -3.89
N THR A 216 -0.44 9.73 -3.75
CA THR A 216 -1.25 8.71 -3.08
C THR A 216 -1.34 8.93 -1.57
N VAL A 217 -0.32 9.52 -0.94
CA VAL A 217 -0.40 10.04 0.45
C VAL A 217 -1.48 11.12 0.54
N GLY A 218 -1.46 12.11 -0.36
CA GLY A 218 -2.48 13.17 -0.40
C GLY A 218 -3.89 12.60 -0.56
N LEU A 219 -4.07 11.67 -1.50
CA LEU A 219 -5.35 11.01 -1.75
C LEU A 219 -5.83 10.18 -0.55
N THR A 220 -4.92 9.48 0.13
CA THR A 220 -5.23 8.71 1.35
C THR A 220 -5.63 9.63 2.50
N LEU A 221 -4.95 10.77 2.68
CA LEU A 221 -5.29 11.79 3.67
C LEU A 221 -6.65 12.42 3.38
N TYR A 222 -6.90 12.77 2.12
CA TYR A 222 -8.17 13.34 1.68
C TYR A 222 -9.33 12.40 2.02
N GLU A 223 -9.23 11.13 1.58
CA GLU A 223 -10.29 10.14 1.81
C GLU A 223 -10.46 9.80 3.29
N PHE A 224 -9.40 9.69 4.06
CA PHE A 224 -9.51 9.48 5.50
C PHE A 224 -10.18 10.65 6.20
N ALA A 225 -9.88 11.89 5.78
CA ALA A 225 -10.47 13.10 6.35
C ALA A 225 -11.95 13.28 5.95
N SER A 226 -12.30 13.05 4.68
CA SER A 226 -13.64 13.32 4.13
C SER A 226 -14.61 12.14 4.24
N GLY A 227 -14.08 10.91 4.36
CA GLY A 227 -14.87 9.67 4.28
C GLY A 227 -15.04 9.13 2.84
N ASP A 228 -14.71 9.89 1.81
CA ASP A 228 -14.93 9.53 0.41
C ASP A 228 -13.71 9.78 -0.47
N ASN A 229 -13.50 8.87 -1.43
CA ASN A 229 -12.50 9.09 -2.48
C ASN A 229 -13.02 10.13 -3.48
N PRO A 230 -12.28 11.22 -3.75
CA PRO A 230 -12.79 12.33 -4.57
C PRO A 230 -12.98 12.00 -6.06
N TYR A 231 -12.50 10.85 -6.51
CA TYR A 231 -12.58 10.45 -7.92
C TYR A 231 -13.42 9.20 -8.15
N ALA A 232 -13.57 8.32 -7.13
CA ALA A 232 -14.24 7.05 -7.25
C ALA A 232 -15.64 7.09 -6.62
N HIS A 233 -16.69 6.99 -7.43
CA HIS A 233 -18.05 6.82 -6.95
C HIS A 233 -18.49 5.37 -7.13
N ARG A 234 -19.31 4.86 -6.21
CA ARG A 234 -19.68 3.42 -6.11
C ARG A 234 -20.31 2.86 -7.39
N SER A 235 -20.98 3.69 -8.19
CA SER A 235 -21.71 3.28 -9.39
C SER A 235 -20.89 3.43 -10.69
N ASP A 236 -19.68 4.00 -10.63
CA ASP A 236 -18.94 4.33 -11.84
C ASP A 236 -18.15 3.14 -12.39
N PRO A 237 -18.11 3.01 -13.71
CA PRO A 237 -17.14 2.16 -14.37
C PRO A 237 -15.70 2.58 -14.01
N GLN A 238 -14.81 1.60 -13.89
CA GLN A 238 -13.43 1.84 -13.50
C GLN A 238 -12.70 2.86 -14.37
N PHE A 239 -12.94 2.83 -15.69
CA PHE A 239 -12.31 3.79 -16.62
C PHE A 239 -12.74 5.24 -16.36
N THR A 240 -13.97 5.48 -15.86
CA THR A 240 -14.45 6.81 -15.49
C THR A 240 -13.62 7.38 -14.34
N THR A 241 -13.34 6.57 -13.33
CA THR A 241 -12.45 6.96 -12.23
C THR A 241 -11.04 7.28 -12.72
N LEU A 242 -10.48 6.46 -13.61
CA LEU A 242 -9.15 6.71 -14.18
C LEU A 242 -9.12 8.00 -15.01
N TYR A 243 -10.17 8.26 -15.77
CA TYR A 243 -10.33 9.51 -16.52
C TYR A 243 -10.33 10.71 -15.57
N ARG A 244 -11.11 10.67 -14.47
CA ARG A 244 -11.14 11.74 -13.47
C ARG A 244 -9.77 11.93 -12.79
N ILE A 245 -9.11 10.84 -12.40
CA ILE A 245 -7.76 10.90 -11.84
C ILE A 245 -6.81 11.64 -12.81
N LYS A 246 -6.94 11.44 -14.10
CA LYS A 246 -6.08 12.07 -15.11
C LYS A 246 -6.42 13.53 -15.35
N THR A 247 -7.72 13.91 -15.41
CA THR A 247 -8.18 15.16 -16.00
C THR A 247 -8.86 16.11 -15.01
N GLU A 248 -9.61 15.58 -14.02
CA GLU A 248 -10.44 16.41 -13.16
C GLU A 248 -9.71 16.85 -11.89
N ARG A 249 -10.00 18.06 -11.44
CA ARG A 249 -9.57 18.53 -10.12
C ARG A 249 -10.57 18.02 -9.07
N PRO A 250 -10.12 17.49 -7.94
CA PRO A 250 -11.03 17.13 -6.87
C PRO A 250 -11.62 18.40 -6.24
N GLN A 251 -12.75 18.26 -5.57
CA GLN A 251 -13.22 19.31 -4.67
C GLN A 251 -12.14 19.58 -3.61
N PRO A 252 -11.80 20.85 -3.32
CA PRO A 252 -10.84 21.17 -2.29
C PRO A 252 -11.25 20.58 -0.93
N LEU A 253 -10.29 20.04 -0.17
CA LEU A 253 -10.60 19.39 1.10
C LEU A 253 -11.27 20.37 2.09
N HIS A 254 -10.91 21.65 2.04
CA HIS A 254 -11.52 22.68 2.89
C HIS A 254 -13.02 22.87 2.64
N ASP A 255 -13.50 22.66 1.43
CA ASP A 255 -14.93 22.77 1.11
C ASP A 255 -15.75 21.57 1.63
N VAL A 256 -15.07 20.45 1.89
CA VAL A 256 -15.69 19.21 2.41
C VAL A 256 -15.58 19.13 3.94
N ARG A 257 -14.47 19.61 4.50
CA ARG A 257 -14.14 19.59 5.93
C ARG A 257 -13.79 21.03 6.39
N THR A 258 -14.80 21.84 6.56
CA THR A 258 -14.68 23.26 6.94
C THR A 258 -14.16 23.46 8.36
N ASP A 259 -14.17 22.42 9.18
CA ASP A 259 -13.63 22.38 10.55
C ASP A 259 -12.10 22.20 10.59
N LEU A 260 -11.47 21.78 9.47
CA LEU A 260 -10.03 21.59 9.41
C LEU A 260 -9.29 22.91 9.14
N PRO A 261 -8.06 23.08 9.68
CA PRO A 261 -7.23 24.23 9.33
C PRO A 261 -7.01 24.34 7.82
N THR A 262 -7.30 25.52 7.26
CA THR A 262 -7.14 25.78 5.80
C THR A 262 -5.74 25.43 5.30
N ALA A 263 -4.70 25.67 6.11
CA ALA A 263 -3.32 25.37 5.74
C ALA A 263 -3.05 23.86 5.64
N LEU A 264 -3.72 23.02 6.47
CA LEU A 264 -3.67 21.55 6.36
C LEU A 264 -4.36 21.07 5.08
N CYS A 265 -5.57 21.59 4.81
CA CYS A 265 -6.31 21.26 3.58
C CYS A 265 -5.50 21.64 2.32
N HIS A 266 -4.93 22.83 2.28
CA HIS A 266 -4.06 23.25 1.19
C HIS A 266 -2.84 22.36 1.00
N LEU A 267 -2.24 21.85 2.10
CA LEU A 267 -1.11 20.92 2.00
C LEU A 267 -1.56 19.60 1.34
N VAL A 268 -2.70 19.05 1.73
CA VAL A 268 -3.28 17.85 1.09
C VAL A 268 -3.55 18.10 -0.39
N ASP A 269 -4.18 19.22 -0.74
CA ASP A 269 -4.45 19.60 -2.12
C ASP A 269 -3.17 19.80 -2.97
N GLN A 270 -2.08 20.27 -2.34
CA GLN A 270 -0.76 20.39 -3.00
C GLN A 270 -0.15 19.02 -3.31
N LEU A 271 -0.29 18.04 -2.41
CA LEU A 271 0.16 16.67 -2.67
C LEU A 271 -0.58 16.04 -3.85
N MET A 272 -1.86 16.38 -4.04
CA MET A 272 -2.74 15.84 -5.09
C MET A 272 -2.64 16.56 -6.44
N LYS A 273 -1.67 17.46 -6.66
CA LYS A 273 -1.46 18.09 -7.97
C LYS A 273 -1.22 17.06 -9.06
N LYS A 274 -1.90 17.20 -10.21
CA LYS A 274 -1.81 16.26 -11.34
C LYS A 274 -0.40 16.17 -11.91
N VAL A 275 0.25 17.31 -12.07
CA VAL A 275 1.61 17.39 -12.59
C VAL A 275 2.60 17.16 -11.43
N PRO A 276 3.47 16.12 -11.49
CA PRO A 276 4.41 15.80 -10.40
C PRO A 276 5.31 16.97 -10.00
N ALA A 277 5.76 17.78 -10.97
CA ALA A 277 6.62 18.94 -10.73
C ALA A 277 5.96 20.04 -9.88
N LEU A 278 4.62 20.07 -9.80
CA LEU A 278 3.86 21.01 -8.97
C LEU A 278 3.62 20.50 -7.55
N ARG A 279 3.96 19.25 -7.26
CA ARG A 279 3.95 18.69 -5.88
C ARG A 279 5.19 19.16 -5.14
N PRO A 280 5.12 19.33 -3.81
CA PRO A 280 6.28 19.74 -3.03
C PRO A 280 7.45 18.76 -3.21
N ALA A 281 8.66 19.28 -3.44
CA ALA A 281 9.83 18.45 -3.69
C ALA A 281 10.58 18.04 -2.41
N ASN A 282 10.40 18.77 -1.30
CA ASN A 282 11.14 18.53 -0.06
C ASN A 282 10.25 17.87 0.99
N ILE A 283 10.41 16.53 1.13
CA ILE A 283 9.60 15.75 2.09
C ILE A 283 9.87 16.16 3.54
N LYS A 284 11.10 16.51 3.90
CA LYS A 284 11.43 16.98 5.27
C LYS A 284 10.67 18.25 5.61
N SER A 285 10.60 19.20 4.68
CA SER A 285 9.81 20.42 4.84
C SER A 285 8.32 20.13 4.96
N LEU A 286 7.79 19.13 4.22
CA LEU A 286 6.41 18.68 4.37
C LEU A 286 6.13 18.13 5.77
N ILE A 287 7.02 17.29 6.30
CA ILE A 287 6.90 16.75 7.66
C ILE A 287 6.87 17.86 8.68
N GLN A 288 7.82 18.81 8.59
CA GLN A 288 7.86 19.98 9.48
C GLN A 288 6.56 20.81 9.43
N ARG A 289 6.03 21.05 8.22
CA ARG A 289 4.74 21.75 8.05
C ARG A 289 3.59 20.94 8.67
N MET A 290 3.55 19.61 8.50
CA MET A 290 2.54 18.78 9.15
C MET A 290 2.61 18.86 10.68
N GLU A 291 3.79 18.97 11.26
CA GLU A 291 4.01 19.08 12.72
C GLU A 291 3.45 20.38 13.32
N THR A 292 3.27 21.43 12.52
CA THR A 292 2.75 22.73 13.00
C THR A 292 1.23 22.80 13.15
N PHE A 293 0.48 21.85 12.58
CA PHE A 293 -0.98 21.84 12.68
C PHE A 293 -1.44 21.32 14.05
N SER A 294 -2.29 22.05 14.72
CA SER A 294 -2.85 21.74 16.05
C SER A 294 -4.36 21.55 15.98
#